data_a67d56dfb4e93df12679d78c0eb5ee5d
#
_entry.id   a67d56dfb4e93df12679d78c0eb5ee5d
#
_cell.length_a   1.000
_cell.length_b   1.000
_cell.length_c   1.000
_cell.angle_alpha   90.00
_cell.angle_beta   90.00
_cell.angle_gamma   90.00
#
_symmetry.space_group_name_H-M   'P 1'
#
loop_
_entity.id
_entity.type
_entity.pdbx_description
1 polymer ?
#
loop_
_entity_poly.entity_id
_entity_poly.type
_entity_poly.pdbx_seq_one_letter_code
_entity_poly.pdbx_strand_id
1 'polypeptide(L)'
;MKQELISTGLAFADFVHRHPKRISAAIAVLLMGGAGGAFAVASLAPTAPTEPLRLVSETVAPSALTQQAEALDVHSFTLYRSEQTRASDTPEALLKRLGLADPAAAAFLRKNETTRQALFGKAVAGRTVTAEATDRLELQTLRTRWVESADDDSFKRLVVEKSGDSFSVRIETAPLVANERLAGATIRGTLYAATDEAGLPDSVTKQLTEIFESNVDFHRGLRRGDRFSIVYETLEADGEPLRAGKILSAEVVNRGKTHQAIWFKEAGASKGTYYSFDGQSLRKAYLLSPMEVSRITSGFGMRNHPVYGYSREHAGTDYAAPTGTPVRSIGDGSVSFAGVQNGYGNVIQIKHRNGKDSTLYAHLSRIDVKVGDNVMQGENIGAVGSTGVSTGPHLHFEFRINNEPQDPAEVLAEQREYVPVSPGGKAAFAKLASGMKT
;
A
#
# COMPACT_ATOMS: atom_id res chain seq x y z
N MET A 1 -20.50 -14.43 -52.50
CA MET A 1 -19.23 -13.70 -52.29
C MET A 1 -18.62 -13.87 -50.90
N LYS A 2 -19.34 -13.69 -49.77
CA LYS A 2 -18.74 -13.88 -48.41
C LYS A 2 -18.46 -15.36 -48.06
N GLN A 3 -19.25 -16.31 -48.50
CA GLN A 3 -19.03 -17.75 -48.21
C GLN A 3 -17.88 -18.36 -49.02
N GLU A 4 -17.63 -17.90 -50.24
CA GLU A 4 -16.51 -18.39 -51.04
C GLU A 4 -15.15 -17.87 -50.55
N LEU A 5 -15.09 -16.65 -50.00
CA LEU A 5 -13.88 -16.11 -49.39
C LEU A 5 -13.48 -16.86 -48.12
N ILE A 6 -14.45 -17.32 -47.33
CA ILE A 6 -14.20 -18.07 -46.09
C ILE A 6 -13.72 -19.49 -46.41
N SER A 7 -14.30 -20.16 -47.41
CA SER A 7 -13.88 -21.50 -47.83
C SER A 7 -12.47 -21.51 -48.43
N THR A 8 -12.12 -20.48 -49.22
CA THR A 8 -10.80 -20.32 -49.78
C THR A 8 -9.72 -20.02 -48.73
N GLY A 9 -10.09 -19.24 -47.71
CA GLY A 9 -9.20 -18.94 -46.56
C GLY A 9 -8.90 -20.17 -45.71
N LEU A 10 -9.91 -21.01 -45.45
CA LEU A 10 -9.74 -22.25 -44.67
C LEU A 10 -8.92 -23.30 -45.46
N ALA A 11 -9.12 -23.42 -46.74
CA ALA A 11 -8.34 -24.33 -47.59
C ALA A 11 -6.85 -23.89 -47.69
N PHE A 12 -6.60 -22.59 -47.71
CA PHE A 12 -5.24 -22.06 -47.68
C PHE A 12 -4.54 -22.28 -46.34
N ALA A 13 -5.25 -22.08 -45.22
CA ALA A 13 -4.72 -22.35 -43.88
C ALA A 13 -4.37 -23.83 -43.68
N ASP A 14 -5.21 -24.76 -44.19
CA ASP A 14 -4.96 -26.21 -44.13
C ASP A 14 -3.77 -26.62 -45.00
N PHE A 15 -3.60 -26.01 -46.16
CA PHE A 15 -2.44 -26.22 -47.04
C PHE A 15 -1.13 -25.75 -46.36
N VAL A 16 -1.15 -24.59 -45.73
CA VAL A 16 -0.01 -24.05 -44.97
C VAL A 16 0.40 -24.99 -43.82
N HIS A 17 -0.57 -25.53 -43.10
CA HIS A 17 -0.31 -26.45 -41.97
C HIS A 17 0.23 -27.83 -42.41
N ARG A 18 -0.20 -28.32 -43.57
CA ARG A 18 0.24 -29.63 -44.10
C ARG A 18 1.62 -29.62 -44.76
N HIS A 19 2.11 -28.46 -45.19
CA HIS A 19 3.39 -28.39 -45.90
C HIS A 19 4.36 -27.31 -45.40
N PRO A 20 4.72 -27.29 -44.09
CA PRO A 20 5.51 -26.21 -43.51
C PRO A 20 6.90 -26.07 -44.14
N LYS A 21 7.55 -27.19 -44.47
CA LYS A 21 8.88 -27.18 -45.13
C LYS A 21 8.88 -26.64 -46.54
N ARG A 22 7.79 -26.86 -47.33
CA ARG A 22 7.67 -26.35 -48.71
C ARG A 22 7.38 -24.84 -48.72
N ILE A 23 6.62 -24.37 -47.76
CA ILE A 23 6.32 -22.93 -47.60
C ILE A 23 7.55 -22.17 -47.13
N SER A 24 8.29 -22.70 -46.17
CA SER A 24 9.56 -22.11 -45.74
C SER A 24 10.57 -22.05 -46.90
N ALA A 25 10.63 -23.08 -47.75
CA ALA A 25 11.46 -23.07 -48.94
C ALA A 25 10.99 -22.03 -49.98
N ALA A 26 9.69 -21.90 -50.21
CA ALA A 26 9.13 -20.91 -51.14
C ALA A 26 9.39 -19.47 -50.66
N ILE A 27 9.25 -19.21 -49.34
CA ILE A 27 9.57 -17.90 -48.72
C ILE A 27 11.07 -17.61 -48.86
N ALA A 28 11.93 -18.60 -48.61
CA ALA A 28 13.39 -18.45 -48.75
C ALA A 28 13.79 -18.13 -50.20
N VAL A 29 13.16 -18.79 -51.21
CA VAL A 29 13.38 -18.50 -52.62
C VAL A 29 12.89 -17.11 -53.00
N LEU A 30 11.75 -16.67 -52.43
CA LEU A 30 11.19 -15.35 -52.70
C LEU A 30 12.04 -14.23 -52.06
N LEU A 31 12.59 -14.47 -50.88
CA LEU A 31 13.53 -13.55 -50.21
C LEU A 31 14.89 -13.51 -50.91
N MET A 32 15.41 -14.65 -51.40
CA MET A 32 16.63 -14.67 -52.19
C MET A 32 16.45 -14.07 -53.58
N GLY A 33 15.30 -14.30 -54.20
CA GLY A 33 14.95 -13.69 -55.52
C GLY A 33 14.75 -12.17 -55.40
N GLY A 34 14.17 -11.68 -54.30
CA GLY A 34 14.00 -10.25 -54.01
C GLY A 34 15.34 -9.53 -53.82
N ALA A 35 16.30 -10.16 -53.13
CA ALA A 35 17.63 -9.58 -52.95
C ALA A 35 18.44 -9.55 -54.26
N GLY A 36 18.30 -10.58 -55.12
CA GLY A 36 18.92 -10.61 -56.44
C GLY A 36 18.32 -9.59 -57.42
N GLY A 37 17.01 -9.35 -57.34
CA GLY A 37 16.33 -8.34 -58.13
C GLY A 37 16.74 -6.89 -57.80
N ALA A 38 16.96 -6.61 -56.54
CA ALA A 38 17.46 -5.31 -56.07
C ALA A 38 18.90 -5.04 -56.59
N PHE A 39 19.75 -6.08 -56.62
CA PHE A 39 21.11 -5.97 -57.16
C PHE A 39 21.10 -5.79 -58.70
N ALA A 40 20.20 -6.46 -59.42
CA ALA A 40 20.10 -6.33 -60.89
C ALA A 40 19.56 -4.97 -61.33
N VAL A 41 18.63 -4.36 -60.55
CA VAL A 41 18.12 -3.01 -60.86
C VAL A 41 19.18 -1.94 -60.55
N ALA A 42 20.00 -2.13 -59.50
CA ALA A 42 21.08 -1.20 -59.21
C ALA A 42 22.20 -1.21 -60.28
N SER A 43 22.41 -2.35 -60.98
CA SER A 43 23.41 -2.44 -62.05
C SER A 43 22.95 -1.92 -63.44
N LEU A 44 21.62 -1.69 -63.58
CA LEU A 44 21.02 -1.12 -64.79
C LEU A 44 20.73 0.37 -64.77
N ALA A 45 20.99 1.00 -63.61
CA ALA A 45 20.91 2.44 -63.52
C ALA A 45 21.98 3.08 -64.43
N PRO A 46 21.62 4.09 -65.27
CA PRO A 46 22.60 4.75 -66.14
C PRO A 46 23.68 5.35 -65.27
N THR A 47 24.92 4.96 -65.47
CA THR A 47 26.11 5.53 -64.84
C THR A 47 26.10 7.02 -65.13
N ALA A 48 25.70 7.81 -64.15
CA ALA A 48 25.98 9.24 -64.17
C ALA A 48 27.48 9.40 -64.34
N PRO A 49 27.96 10.36 -65.15
CA PRO A 49 29.37 10.57 -65.34
C PRO A 49 30.01 10.80 -63.96
N THR A 50 30.90 9.90 -63.60
CA THR A 50 31.69 10.02 -62.38
C THR A 50 32.61 11.23 -62.56
N GLU A 51 32.13 12.37 -62.06
CA GLU A 51 33.08 13.43 -61.79
C GLU A 51 34.12 12.88 -60.82
N PRO A 52 35.40 13.08 -61.08
CA PRO A 52 36.45 12.60 -60.16
C PRO A 52 36.18 13.18 -58.78
N LEU A 53 35.93 12.31 -57.79
CA LEU A 53 35.84 12.70 -56.41
C LEU A 53 37.12 13.46 -56.03
N ARG A 54 37.04 14.77 -56.03
CA ARG A 54 38.11 15.64 -55.54
C ARG A 54 38.08 15.51 -54.01
N LEU A 55 38.98 14.71 -53.47
CA LEU A 55 39.27 14.70 -52.07
C LEU A 55 39.76 16.11 -51.68
N VAL A 56 38.85 16.93 -51.18
CA VAL A 56 39.22 18.18 -50.51
C VAL A 56 39.57 17.79 -49.09
N SER A 57 40.85 17.62 -48.79
CA SER A 57 41.30 17.56 -47.43
C SER A 57 41.29 18.98 -46.87
N GLU A 58 40.25 19.32 -46.18
CA GLU A 58 40.18 20.54 -45.40
C GLU A 58 40.91 20.30 -44.05
N THR A 59 42.02 20.92 -43.88
CA THR A 59 42.75 20.92 -42.62
C THR A 59 41.96 21.76 -41.66
N VAL A 60 41.14 21.11 -40.83
CA VAL A 60 40.49 21.76 -39.67
C VAL A 60 41.62 22.16 -38.72
N ALA A 61 41.87 23.46 -38.62
CA ALA A 61 42.89 23.98 -37.73
C ALA A 61 42.55 23.65 -36.24
N PRO A 62 43.42 22.99 -35.49
CA PRO A 62 43.12 22.53 -34.13
C PRO A 62 42.90 23.64 -33.09
N SER A 63 43.07 24.90 -33.46
CA SER A 63 42.91 26.06 -32.56
C SER A 63 41.49 26.25 -31.99
N ALA A 64 40.47 25.75 -32.67
CA ALA A 64 39.10 25.80 -32.14
C ALA A 64 38.81 24.74 -31.07
N LEU A 65 39.51 23.61 -31.09
CA LEU A 65 39.33 22.53 -30.12
C LEU A 65 39.90 22.86 -28.74
N THR A 66 41.00 23.58 -28.67
CA THR A 66 41.61 23.98 -27.41
C THR A 66 40.75 25.07 -26.71
N GLN A 67 40.21 26.01 -27.46
CA GLN A 67 39.29 27.01 -26.92
C GLN A 67 37.95 26.43 -26.51
N GLN A 68 37.45 25.42 -27.21
CA GLN A 68 36.24 24.69 -26.84
C GLN A 68 36.47 23.79 -25.62
N ALA A 69 37.64 23.16 -25.48
CA ALA A 69 38.03 22.41 -24.30
C ALA A 69 38.20 23.30 -23.06
N GLU A 70 38.84 24.46 -23.23
CA GLU A 70 38.96 25.49 -22.16
C GLU A 70 37.61 26.07 -21.77
N ALA A 71 36.68 26.25 -22.71
CA ALA A 71 35.31 26.70 -22.43
C ALA A 71 34.46 25.60 -21.72
N LEU A 72 34.75 24.34 -21.96
CA LEU A 72 34.12 23.21 -21.25
C LEU A 72 34.68 23.06 -19.81
N ASP A 73 35.94 23.35 -19.58
CA ASP A 73 36.58 23.33 -18.25
C ASP A 73 36.03 24.41 -17.28
N VAL A 74 35.37 25.44 -17.81
CA VAL A 74 34.70 26.48 -17.01
C VAL A 74 33.31 26.08 -16.55
N HIS A 75 32.73 24.99 -17.10
CA HIS A 75 31.39 24.54 -16.74
C HIS A 75 31.46 23.50 -15.63
N SER A 76 31.20 23.93 -14.40
CA SER A 76 31.03 23.03 -13.27
C SER A 76 29.73 22.24 -13.47
N PHE A 77 29.81 20.91 -13.60
CA PHE A 77 28.68 20.04 -13.68
C PHE A 77 28.24 19.61 -12.29
N THR A 78 26.93 19.69 -12.01
CA THR A 78 26.35 19.10 -10.80
C THR A 78 26.03 17.64 -11.06
N LEU A 79 26.62 16.76 -10.27
CA LEU A 79 26.36 15.32 -10.31
C LEU A 79 25.21 14.98 -9.37
N TYR A 80 24.16 14.34 -9.90
CA TYR A 80 23.04 13.83 -9.11
C TYR A 80 23.24 12.35 -8.85
N ARG A 81 23.13 11.93 -7.59
CA ARG A 81 23.27 10.54 -7.13
C ARG A 81 22.14 10.19 -6.19
N SER A 82 21.74 8.93 -6.23
CA SER A 82 20.70 8.38 -5.35
C SER A 82 21.07 6.99 -4.88
N GLU A 83 20.92 6.73 -3.58
CA GLU A 83 21.18 5.45 -2.94
C GLU A 83 20.19 5.22 -1.80
N GLN A 84 20.04 3.96 -1.38
CA GLN A 84 19.27 3.63 -0.19
C GLN A 84 20.17 3.43 1.02
N THR A 85 19.73 3.91 2.19
CA THR A 85 20.41 3.65 3.46
C THR A 85 20.36 2.16 3.82
N ARG A 86 21.42 1.66 4.44
CA ARG A 86 21.53 0.29 4.95
C ARG A 86 21.73 0.31 6.47
N ALA A 87 21.24 -0.72 7.15
CA ALA A 87 21.36 -0.81 8.61
C ALA A 87 22.80 -0.75 9.15
N SER A 88 23.78 -1.15 8.33
CA SER A 88 25.20 -1.16 8.65
C SER A 88 25.99 0.04 8.12
N ASP A 89 25.29 1.06 7.56
CA ASP A 89 25.98 2.19 6.97
C ASP A 89 26.76 3.02 7.98
N THR A 90 27.95 3.40 7.56
CA THR A 90 28.71 4.54 8.12
C THR A 90 28.64 5.71 7.15
N PRO A 91 28.93 6.94 7.58
CA PRO A 91 28.99 8.10 6.68
C PRO A 91 29.86 7.85 5.46
N GLU A 92 31.04 7.26 5.66
CA GLU A 92 31.98 6.95 4.60
C GLU A 92 31.44 5.93 3.61
N ALA A 93 30.78 4.88 4.13
CA ALA A 93 30.21 3.83 3.31
C ALA A 93 29.05 4.37 2.44
N LEU A 94 28.19 5.22 3.01
CA LEU A 94 27.09 5.85 2.29
C LEU A 94 27.62 6.79 1.19
N LEU A 95 28.55 7.69 1.54
CA LEU A 95 29.14 8.64 0.57
C LEU A 95 29.89 7.88 -0.55
N LYS A 96 30.61 6.83 -0.23
CA LYS A 96 31.28 5.99 -1.23
C LYS A 96 30.29 5.34 -2.20
N ARG A 97 29.14 4.84 -1.73
CA ARG A 97 28.10 4.30 -2.62
C ARG A 97 27.46 5.38 -3.49
N LEU A 98 27.28 6.58 -2.95
CA LEU A 98 26.86 7.76 -3.73
C LEU A 98 27.95 8.22 -4.71
N GLY A 99 29.14 7.57 -4.73
CA GLY A 99 30.25 7.95 -5.60
C GLY A 99 30.94 9.25 -5.18
N LEU A 100 30.87 9.61 -3.91
CA LEU A 100 31.45 10.83 -3.36
C LEU A 100 32.75 10.56 -2.62
N ALA A 101 33.71 11.48 -2.75
CA ALA A 101 35.02 11.43 -2.10
C ALA A 101 35.23 12.71 -1.28
N ASP A 102 34.41 12.89 -0.22
CA ASP A 102 34.42 14.08 0.63
C ASP A 102 34.63 13.71 2.10
N PRO A 103 35.88 13.72 2.61
CA PRO A 103 36.17 13.42 4.02
C PRO A 103 35.57 14.46 4.98
N ALA A 104 35.41 15.73 4.57
CA ALA A 104 34.82 16.77 5.40
C ALA A 104 33.30 16.51 5.58
N ALA A 105 32.60 16.15 4.52
CA ALA A 105 31.20 15.73 4.60
C ALA A 105 31.05 14.48 5.50
N ALA A 106 31.89 13.46 5.35
CA ALA A 106 31.86 12.27 6.20
C ALA A 106 32.06 12.63 7.69
N ALA A 107 33.00 13.48 8.00
CA ALA A 107 33.24 13.94 9.36
C ALA A 107 32.06 14.73 9.93
N PHE A 108 31.43 15.60 9.13
CA PHE A 108 30.22 16.33 9.52
C PHE A 108 29.05 15.38 9.80
N LEU A 109 28.73 14.47 8.87
CA LEU A 109 27.64 13.51 9.02
C LEU A 109 27.83 12.61 10.26
N ARG A 110 29.07 12.29 10.63
CA ARG A 110 29.39 11.50 11.82
C ARG A 110 29.21 12.31 13.11
N LYS A 111 29.62 13.58 13.12
CA LYS A 111 29.61 14.43 14.32
C LYS A 111 28.24 14.97 14.64
N ASN A 112 27.42 15.27 13.63
CA ASN A 112 26.12 15.89 13.81
C ASN A 112 25.06 14.85 14.19
N GLU A 113 24.34 15.10 15.30
CA GLU A 113 23.35 14.17 15.84
C GLU A 113 22.12 14.03 14.94
N THR A 114 21.65 15.13 14.37
CA THR A 114 20.47 15.14 13.48
C THR A 114 20.71 14.25 12.25
N THR A 115 21.91 14.35 11.62
CA THR A 115 22.27 13.52 10.48
C THR A 115 22.42 12.05 10.87
N ARG A 116 22.99 11.78 12.07
CA ARG A 116 23.12 10.40 12.55
C ARG A 116 21.76 9.72 12.73
N GLN A 117 20.81 10.40 13.37
CA GLN A 117 19.48 9.88 13.62
C GLN A 117 18.67 9.69 12.32
N ALA A 118 18.85 10.57 11.34
CA ALA A 118 18.08 10.53 10.09
C ALA A 118 18.63 9.56 9.04
N LEU A 119 19.93 9.25 9.06
CA LEU A 119 20.61 8.52 7.98
C LEU A 119 21.15 7.15 8.38
N PHE A 120 21.41 6.90 9.69
CA PHE A 120 22.13 5.71 10.12
C PHE A 120 21.38 4.88 11.15
N GLY A 121 21.56 3.56 11.08
CA GLY A 121 20.96 2.60 12.00
C GLY A 121 19.82 1.78 11.39
N LYS A 122 19.37 0.77 12.14
CA LYS A 122 18.35 -0.19 11.66
C LYS A 122 17.00 0.46 11.34
N ALA A 123 16.60 1.47 12.12
CA ALA A 123 15.29 2.11 11.97
C ALA A 123 15.16 2.97 10.70
N VAL A 124 16.28 3.33 10.08
CA VAL A 124 16.30 4.21 8.90
C VAL A 124 16.76 3.47 7.63
N ALA A 125 16.99 2.18 7.71
CA ALA A 125 17.38 1.37 6.56
C ALA A 125 16.27 1.37 5.48
N GLY A 126 16.69 1.50 4.21
CA GLY A 126 15.78 1.57 3.07
C GLY A 126 15.31 2.98 2.70
N ARG A 127 15.71 4.03 3.44
CA ARG A 127 15.41 5.41 3.04
C ARG A 127 16.25 5.80 1.82
N THR A 128 15.60 6.44 0.85
CA THR A 128 16.30 7.02 -0.29
C THR A 128 17.05 8.28 0.15
N VAL A 129 18.32 8.34 -0.19
CA VAL A 129 19.19 9.49 -0.01
C VAL A 129 19.60 9.99 -1.39
N THR A 130 19.37 11.26 -1.66
CA THR A 130 19.84 11.94 -2.88
C THR A 130 20.95 12.90 -2.54
N ALA A 131 21.96 12.97 -3.40
CA ALA A 131 23.09 13.88 -3.25
C ALA A 131 23.36 14.64 -4.54
N GLU A 132 23.65 15.92 -4.39
CA GLU A 132 24.21 16.78 -5.41
C GLU A 132 25.69 17.00 -5.09
N ALA A 133 26.55 16.82 -6.07
CA ALA A 133 27.99 16.93 -5.91
C ALA A 133 28.64 17.71 -7.05
N THR A 134 29.83 18.24 -6.80
CA THR A 134 30.66 18.81 -7.85
C THR A 134 31.27 17.73 -8.74
N ASP A 135 31.84 18.13 -9.85
CA ASP A 135 32.68 17.31 -10.72
C ASP A 135 33.92 16.72 -10.01
N ARG A 136 34.35 17.34 -8.89
CA ARG A 136 35.41 16.83 -7.99
C ARG A 136 34.90 15.83 -6.95
N LEU A 137 33.63 15.36 -7.07
CA LEU A 137 32.97 14.42 -6.16
C LEU A 137 32.82 14.95 -4.73
N GLU A 138 32.81 16.26 -4.54
CA GLU A 138 32.54 16.92 -3.26
C GLU A 138 31.06 17.13 -3.08
N LEU A 139 30.55 16.85 -1.90
CA LEU A 139 29.13 17.01 -1.54
C LEU A 139 28.73 18.48 -1.55
N GLN A 140 27.68 18.84 -2.28
CA GLN A 140 27.04 20.16 -2.23
C GLN A 140 25.75 20.11 -1.40
N THR A 141 24.88 19.14 -1.71
CA THR A 141 23.61 18.96 -1.00
C THR A 141 23.35 17.47 -0.81
N LEU A 142 22.85 17.09 0.37
CA LEU A 142 22.34 15.74 0.64
C LEU A 142 20.94 15.84 1.23
N ARG A 143 20.01 15.07 0.69
CA ARG A 143 18.61 15.05 1.13
C ARG A 143 18.14 13.62 1.39
N THR A 144 17.31 13.46 2.39
CA THR A 144 16.50 12.23 2.59
C THR A 144 15.13 12.60 3.12
N ARG A 145 14.13 11.78 2.80
CA ARG A 145 12.72 12.02 3.14
C ARG A 145 12.13 10.82 3.86
N TRP A 146 11.24 11.07 4.81
CA TRP A 146 10.51 10.01 5.52
C TRP A 146 9.20 10.55 6.11
N VAL A 147 8.30 9.66 6.45
CA VAL A 147 7.14 9.92 7.31
C VAL A 147 7.41 9.35 8.71
N GLU A 148 6.88 9.96 9.75
CA GLU A 148 7.03 9.45 11.11
C GLU A 148 6.00 8.37 11.41
N SER A 149 4.77 8.54 10.92
CA SER A 149 3.69 7.57 11.04
C SER A 149 3.05 7.25 9.69
N ALA A 150 2.49 6.06 9.59
CA ALA A 150 1.75 5.65 8.39
C ALA A 150 0.49 6.51 8.13
N ASP A 151 -0.05 7.15 9.15
CA ASP A 151 -1.25 8.00 9.06
C ASP A 151 -0.92 9.48 8.80
N ASP A 152 0.38 9.87 8.76
CA ASP A 152 0.76 11.26 8.53
C ASP A 152 0.41 11.73 7.12
N ASP A 153 -0.07 12.94 7.00
CA ASP A 153 -0.32 13.66 5.75
C ASP A 153 0.84 14.59 5.34
N SER A 154 1.91 14.57 6.11
CA SER A 154 3.14 15.33 5.92
C SER A 154 4.37 14.41 5.97
N PHE A 155 5.45 14.87 5.37
CA PHE A 155 6.75 14.20 5.43
C PHE A 155 7.81 15.11 6.02
N LYS A 156 8.85 14.50 6.58
CA LYS A 156 10.08 15.20 6.98
C LYS A 156 11.15 15.02 5.93
N ARG A 157 11.90 16.11 5.71
CA ARG A 157 13.04 16.15 4.81
C ARG A 157 14.25 16.65 5.58
N LEU A 158 15.30 15.82 5.66
CA LEU A 158 16.61 16.27 6.06
C LEU A 158 17.28 16.94 4.85
N VAL A 159 17.85 18.10 5.06
CA VAL A 159 18.68 18.81 4.08
C VAL A 159 20.02 19.12 4.72
N VAL A 160 21.10 18.63 4.12
CA VAL A 160 22.48 19.00 4.43
C VAL A 160 23.01 19.78 3.26
N GLU A 161 23.52 20.97 3.50
CA GLU A 161 24.03 21.87 2.46
C GLU A 161 25.44 22.35 2.81
N LYS A 162 26.33 22.39 1.81
CA LYS A 162 27.65 22.98 1.91
C LYS A 162 27.53 24.51 1.80
N SER A 163 28.12 25.24 2.73
CA SER A 163 28.18 26.70 2.74
C SER A 163 29.61 27.11 3.02
N GLY A 164 30.33 27.49 1.97
CA GLY A 164 31.78 27.71 2.03
C GLY A 164 32.51 26.43 2.43
N ASP A 165 33.33 26.50 3.50
CA ASP A 165 34.09 25.32 4.02
C ASP A 165 33.33 24.53 5.08
N SER A 166 32.07 24.85 5.37
CA SER A 166 31.29 24.20 6.38
C SER A 166 29.99 23.59 5.82
N PHE A 167 29.37 22.72 6.61
CA PHE A 167 28.07 22.17 6.30
C PHE A 167 27.01 22.65 7.29
N SER A 168 25.82 22.91 6.81
CA SER A 168 24.62 23.15 7.62
C SER A 168 23.64 22.00 7.48
N VAL A 169 22.79 21.80 8.49
CA VAL A 169 21.73 20.78 8.47
C VAL A 169 20.43 21.37 8.99
N ARG A 170 19.33 20.99 8.35
CA ARG A 170 17.98 21.32 8.80
C ARG A 170 17.02 20.19 8.51
N ILE A 171 15.95 20.11 9.30
CA ILE A 171 14.78 19.26 9.03
C ILE A 171 13.63 20.17 8.67
N GLU A 172 13.01 19.89 7.56
CA GLU A 172 11.82 20.58 7.06
C GLU A 172 10.63 19.63 7.11
N THR A 173 9.44 20.19 7.36
CA THR A 173 8.17 19.45 7.27
C THR A 173 7.36 20.02 6.13
N ALA A 174 6.88 19.19 5.23
CA ALA A 174 6.06 19.57 4.09
C ALA A 174 4.90 18.60 3.90
N PRO A 175 3.77 19.04 3.31
CA PRO A 175 2.63 18.16 3.04
C PRO A 175 2.99 17.13 1.97
N LEU A 176 2.43 15.91 2.13
CA LEU A 176 2.43 14.91 1.06
C LEU A 176 1.40 15.30 0.00
N VAL A 177 1.74 15.06 -1.26
CA VAL A 177 0.83 15.24 -2.40
C VAL A 177 0.25 13.90 -2.79
N ALA A 178 -1.08 13.77 -2.74
CA ALA A 178 -1.76 12.55 -3.15
C ALA A 178 -2.02 12.57 -4.66
N ASN A 179 -1.54 11.56 -5.37
CA ASN A 179 -1.84 11.30 -6.76
C ASN A 179 -2.56 9.96 -6.91
N GLU A 180 -3.52 9.90 -7.83
CA GLU A 180 -4.29 8.69 -8.08
C GLU A 180 -3.59 7.82 -9.13
N ARG A 181 -3.55 6.51 -8.87
CA ARG A 181 -3.05 5.52 -9.81
C ARG A 181 -4.05 4.41 -10.02
N LEU A 182 -4.24 4.05 -11.28
CA LEU A 182 -5.02 2.89 -11.69
C LEU A 182 -4.08 1.70 -11.91
N ALA A 183 -4.46 0.55 -11.36
CA ALA A 183 -3.79 -0.70 -11.64
C ALA A 183 -4.79 -1.85 -11.67
N GLY A 184 -4.48 -2.89 -12.43
CA GLY A 184 -5.32 -4.07 -12.53
C GLY A 184 -4.61 -5.21 -13.24
N ALA A 185 -5.03 -6.44 -12.93
CA ALA A 185 -4.50 -7.63 -13.57
C ALA A 185 -5.50 -8.77 -13.60
N THR A 186 -5.24 -9.72 -14.46
CA THR A 186 -5.92 -11.03 -14.49
C THR A 186 -5.11 -12.03 -13.68
N ILE A 187 -5.76 -12.70 -12.73
CA ILE A 187 -5.16 -13.68 -11.83
C ILE A 187 -4.92 -14.97 -12.61
N ARG A 188 -3.66 -15.40 -12.69
CA ARG A 188 -3.24 -16.65 -13.33
C ARG A 188 -2.86 -17.73 -12.32
N GLY A 189 -2.50 -17.31 -11.09
CA GLY A 189 -2.09 -18.15 -9.98
C GLY A 189 -2.57 -17.57 -8.67
N THR A 190 -1.73 -16.87 -7.93
CA THR A 190 -2.07 -16.20 -6.68
C THR A 190 -2.36 -14.71 -6.89
N LEU A 191 -3.05 -14.08 -5.95
CA LEU A 191 -3.24 -12.63 -5.95
C LEU A 191 -1.89 -11.90 -5.90
N TYR A 192 -1.01 -12.29 -4.99
CA TYR A 192 0.30 -11.64 -4.81
C TYR A 192 1.15 -11.66 -6.08
N ALA A 193 1.16 -12.77 -6.81
CA ALA A 193 1.86 -12.83 -8.10
C ALA A 193 1.25 -11.88 -9.14
N ALA A 194 -0.08 -11.74 -9.16
CA ALA A 194 -0.75 -10.85 -10.09
C ALA A 194 -0.58 -9.36 -9.72
N THR A 195 -0.54 -9.03 -8.43
CA THR A 195 -0.29 -7.66 -7.95
C THR A 195 1.16 -7.25 -8.15
N ASP A 196 2.11 -8.17 -7.96
CA ASP A 196 3.53 -7.94 -8.23
C ASP A 196 3.77 -7.73 -9.75
N GLU A 197 3.18 -8.55 -10.61
CA GLU A 197 3.20 -8.36 -12.09
C GLU A 197 2.61 -6.99 -12.49
N ALA A 198 1.60 -6.51 -11.76
CA ALA A 198 1.00 -5.19 -11.98
C ALA A 198 1.78 -4.03 -11.33
N GLY A 199 2.89 -4.30 -10.65
CA GLY A 199 3.73 -3.30 -9.99
C GLY A 199 3.08 -2.66 -8.76
N LEU A 200 2.16 -3.37 -8.10
CA LEU A 200 1.48 -2.87 -6.91
C LEU A 200 2.33 -3.07 -5.65
N PRO A 201 2.42 -2.05 -4.78
CA PRO A 201 3.04 -2.21 -3.48
C PRO A 201 2.31 -3.25 -2.61
N ASP A 202 3.05 -4.01 -1.80
CA ASP A 202 2.51 -5.01 -0.88
C ASP A 202 1.44 -4.45 0.07
N SER A 203 1.61 -3.20 0.51
CA SER A 203 0.65 -2.50 1.36
C SER A 203 -0.71 -2.32 0.68
N VAL A 204 -0.75 -2.10 -0.64
CA VAL A 204 -1.98 -1.98 -1.43
C VAL A 204 -2.61 -3.36 -1.64
N THR A 205 -1.79 -4.38 -1.90
CA THR A 205 -2.25 -5.78 -1.99
C THR A 205 -2.90 -6.23 -0.69
N LYS A 206 -2.29 -5.89 0.45
CA LYS A 206 -2.86 -6.17 1.77
C LYS A 206 -4.20 -5.46 1.98
N GLN A 207 -4.29 -4.17 1.66
CA GLN A 207 -5.55 -3.43 1.73
C GLN A 207 -6.64 -4.06 0.85
N LEU A 208 -6.31 -4.48 -0.37
CA LEU A 208 -7.26 -5.15 -1.27
C LEU A 208 -7.81 -6.44 -0.65
N THR A 209 -6.96 -7.24 -0.01
CA THR A 209 -7.40 -8.45 0.69
C THR A 209 -8.30 -8.13 1.87
N GLU A 210 -7.95 -7.14 2.69
CA GLU A 210 -8.73 -6.70 3.86
C GLU A 210 -10.11 -6.15 3.47
N ILE A 211 -10.20 -5.40 2.37
CA ILE A 211 -11.47 -4.83 1.87
C ILE A 211 -12.48 -5.95 1.54
N PHE A 212 -12.02 -7.02 0.89
CA PHE A 212 -12.90 -8.06 0.36
C PHE A 212 -12.82 -9.40 1.12
N GLU A 213 -12.14 -9.48 2.27
CA GLU A 213 -11.99 -10.73 3.05
C GLU A 213 -13.31 -11.44 3.36
N SER A 214 -14.37 -10.67 3.55
CA SER A 214 -15.71 -11.18 3.82
C SER A 214 -16.43 -11.72 2.57
N ASN A 215 -15.94 -11.38 1.38
CA ASN A 215 -16.60 -11.67 0.10
C ASN A 215 -15.80 -12.66 -0.75
N VAL A 216 -14.48 -12.66 -0.64
CA VAL A 216 -13.55 -13.42 -1.48
C VAL A 216 -12.52 -14.12 -0.60
N ASP A 217 -12.45 -15.44 -0.70
CA ASP A 217 -11.34 -16.22 -0.13
C ASP A 217 -10.11 -16.12 -1.06
N PHE A 218 -9.22 -15.18 -0.77
CA PHE A 218 -8.01 -14.97 -1.57
C PHE A 218 -6.98 -16.10 -1.48
N HIS A 219 -7.10 -17.00 -0.51
CA HIS A 219 -6.18 -18.12 -0.35
C HIS A 219 -6.61 -19.38 -1.13
N ARG A 220 -7.91 -19.68 -1.13
CA ARG A 220 -8.46 -20.92 -1.70
C ARG A 220 -9.55 -20.69 -2.73
N GLY A 221 -10.12 -19.50 -2.78
CA GLY A 221 -11.28 -19.15 -3.57
C GLY A 221 -10.96 -18.64 -4.98
N LEU A 222 -9.74 -18.21 -5.25
CA LEU A 222 -9.33 -17.64 -6.54
C LEU A 222 -9.22 -18.70 -7.63
N ARG A 223 -9.56 -18.29 -8.85
CA ARG A 223 -9.41 -19.10 -10.07
C ARG A 223 -8.66 -18.35 -11.15
N ARG A 224 -8.06 -19.11 -12.05
CA ARG A 224 -7.47 -18.56 -13.25
C ARG A 224 -8.55 -17.87 -14.09
N GLY A 225 -8.32 -16.61 -14.44
CA GLY A 225 -9.27 -15.75 -15.15
C GLY A 225 -10.04 -14.77 -14.25
N ASP A 226 -9.97 -14.93 -12.92
CA ASP A 226 -10.40 -13.88 -12.01
C ASP A 226 -9.55 -12.61 -12.25
N ARG A 227 -10.09 -11.45 -11.93
CA ARG A 227 -9.39 -10.19 -12.17
C ARG A 227 -9.67 -9.18 -11.07
N PHE A 228 -8.76 -8.22 -10.93
CA PHE A 228 -8.98 -7.04 -10.11
C PHE A 228 -8.64 -5.77 -10.88
N SER A 229 -9.27 -4.68 -10.47
CA SER A 229 -8.95 -3.31 -10.90
C SER A 229 -9.08 -2.40 -9.68
N ILE A 230 -8.10 -1.54 -9.44
CA ILE A 230 -8.07 -0.65 -8.30
C ILE A 230 -7.60 0.75 -8.70
N VAL A 231 -8.18 1.76 -8.05
CA VAL A 231 -7.64 3.11 -8.01
C VAL A 231 -7.14 3.35 -6.60
N TYR A 232 -5.87 3.73 -6.45
CA TYR A 232 -5.25 3.97 -5.15
C TYR A 232 -4.42 5.25 -5.16
N GLU A 233 -4.19 5.81 -3.99
CA GLU A 233 -3.34 6.99 -3.80
C GLU A 233 -1.87 6.58 -3.78
N THR A 234 -1.04 7.33 -4.48
CA THR A 234 0.40 7.40 -4.25
C THR A 234 0.69 8.72 -3.57
N LEU A 235 1.32 8.67 -2.42
CA LEU A 235 1.69 9.84 -1.65
C LEU A 235 3.12 10.24 -2.00
N GLU A 236 3.25 11.41 -2.59
CA GLU A 236 4.52 11.93 -3.13
C GLU A 236 5.10 13.00 -2.20
N ALA A 237 6.42 12.98 -2.10
CA ALA A 237 7.24 13.99 -1.45
C ALA A 237 8.17 14.59 -2.50
N ASP A 238 8.10 15.90 -2.71
CA ASP A 238 8.91 16.62 -3.72
C ASP A 238 8.76 16.05 -5.15
N GLY A 239 7.56 15.58 -5.51
CA GLY A 239 7.28 15.02 -6.85
C GLY A 239 7.73 13.56 -7.04
N GLU A 240 8.27 12.90 -6.01
CA GLU A 240 8.64 11.48 -6.06
C GLU A 240 7.75 10.64 -5.14
N PRO A 241 7.33 9.45 -5.57
CA PRO A 241 6.54 8.55 -4.74
C PRO A 241 7.31 8.17 -3.46
N LEU A 242 6.72 8.46 -2.30
CA LEU A 242 7.30 8.10 -1.01
C LEU A 242 6.64 6.85 -0.43
N ARG A 243 5.32 6.74 -0.56
CA ARG A 243 4.56 5.56 -0.13
C ARG A 243 3.22 5.45 -0.86
N ALA A 244 2.63 4.26 -0.82
CA ALA A 244 1.24 4.11 -1.21
C ALA A 244 0.31 4.64 -0.11
N GLY A 245 -0.79 5.25 -0.52
CA GLY A 245 -1.89 5.65 0.34
C GLY A 245 -2.98 4.59 0.38
N LYS A 246 -4.22 5.05 0.52
CA LYS A 246 -5.39 4.16 0.56
C LYS A 246 -5.90 3.79 -0.84
N ILE A 247 -6.59 2.69 -0.93
CA ILE A 247 -7.39 2.36 -2.12
C ILE A 247 -8.62 3.28 -2.13
N LEU A 248 -8.86 3.98 -3.24
CA LEU A 248 -10.01 4.85 -3.42
C LEU A 248 -11.23 4.09 -3.96
N SER A 249 -10.99 3.21 -4.92
CA SER A 249 -11.98 2.27 -5.42
C SER A 249 -11.32 0.95 -5.82
N ALA A 250 -12.08 -0.13 -5.72
CA ALA A 250 -11.62 -1.44 -6.12
C ALA A 250 -12.76 -2.26 -6.71
N GLU A 251 -12.43 -3.08 -7.70
CA GLU A 251 -13.28 -4.13 -8.24
C GLU A 251 -12.50 -5.44 -8.23
N VAL A 252 -13.15 -6.50 -7.77
CA VAL A 252 -12.65 -7.88 -7.86
C VAL A 252 -13.72 -8.74 -8.51
N VAL A 253 -13.39 -9.36 -9.62
CA VAL A 253 -14.24 -10.37 -10.26
C VAL A 253 -13.71 -11.75 -9.88
N ASN A 254 -14.46 -12.45 -9.05
CA ASN A 254 -14.14 -13.80 -8.58
C ASN A 254 -15.24 -14.76 -9.00
N ARG A 255 -14.88 -15.80 -9.76
CA ARG A 255 -15.82 -16.83 -10.26
C ARG A 255 -17.02 -16.23 -10.99
N GLY A 256 -16.80 -15.16 -11.77
CA GLY A 256 -17.85 -14.47 -12.51
C GLY A 256 -18.71 -13.51 -11.68
N LYS A 257 -18.52 -13.44 -10.36
CA LYS A 257 -19.19 -12.49 -9.48
C LYS A 257 -18.32 -11.26 -9.28
N THR A 258 -18.90 -10.08 -9.48
CA THR A 258 -18.22 -8.79 -9.29
C THR A 258 -18.46 -8.28 -7.87
N HIS A 259 -17.38 -7.95 -7.20
CA HIS A 259 -17.35 -7.28 -5.89
C HIS A 259 -16.70 -5.93 -6.06
N GLN A 260 -17.34 -4.87 -5.56
CA GLN A 260 -16.89 -3.50 -5.75
C GLN A 260 -16.82 -2.78 -4.41
N ALA A 261 -15.83 -1.90 -4.29
CA ALA A 261 -15.58 -1.09 -3.10
C ALA A 261 -15.28 0.35 -3.46
N ILE A 262 -15.78 1.30 -2.67
CA ILE A 262 -15.42 2.72 -2.72
C ILE A 262 -15.08 3.16 -1.31
N TRP A 263 -13.95 3.83 -1.16
CA TRP A 263 -13.61 4.49 0.09
C TRP A 263 -14.40 5.78 0.23
N PHE A 264 -15.07 5.94 1.35
CA PHE A 264 -15.82 7.14 1.66
C PHE A 264 -15.66 7.55 3.11
N LYS A 265 -15.45 8.83 3.35
CA LYS A 265 -15.41 9.43 4.68
C LYS A 265 -16.62 10.32 4.86
N GLU A 266 -17.50 9.95 5.76
CA GLU A 266 -18.65 10.78 6.10
C GLU A 266 -18.23 12.08 6.78
N ALA A 267 -19.00 13.14 6.59
CA ALA A 267 -18.76 14.41 7.27
C ALA A 267 -18.82 14.23 8.79
N GLY A 268 -17.78 14.70 9.50
CA GLY A 268 -17.65 14.56 10.94
C GLY A 268 -17.11 13.20 11.42
N ALA A 269 -16.91 12.23 10.54
CA ALA A 269 -16.23 10.99 10.91
C ALA A 269 -14.72 11.20 11.03
N SER A 270 -14.08 10.57 12.02
CA SER A 270 -12.62 10.61 12.20
C SER A 270 -11.90 9.88 11.08
N LYS A 271 -12.41 8.71 10.64
CA LYS A 271 -11.86 7.90 9.54
C LYS A 271 -12.95 7.57 8.51
N GLY A 272 -12.53 7.30 7.27
CA GLY A 272 -13.39 6.74 6.23
C GLY A 272 -13.45 5.21 6.30
N THR A 273 -14.38 4.62 5.56
CA THR A 273 -14.52 3.17 5.40
C THR A 273 -14.91 2.82 3.97
N TYR A 274 -14.91 1.53 3.65
CA TYR A 274 -15.26 1.05 2.32
C TYR A 274 -16.74 0.66 2.25
N TYR A 275 -17.39 1.09 1.18
CA TYR A 275 -18.77 0.79 0.86
C TYR A 275 -18.86 0.18 -0.53
N SER A 276 -19.82 -0.71 -0.74
CA SER A 276 -20.25 -1.11 -2.07
C SER A 276 -20.92 0.07 -2.81
N PHE A 277 -21.08 0.00 -4.13
CA PHE A 277 -21.66 1.10 -4.92
C PHE A 277 -23.13 1.40 -4.59
N ASP A 278 -23.84 0.51 -3.91
CA ASP A 278 -25.18 0.71 -3.36
C ASP A 278 -25.18 1.33 -1.95
N GLY A 279 -23.99 1.67 -1.42
CA GLY A 279 -23.82 2.34 -0.15
C GLY A 279 -23.91 1.45 1.08
N GLN A 280 -23.75 0.13 0.91
CA GLN A 280 -23.59 -0.80 2.02
C GLN A 280 -22.12 -0.86 2.43
N SER A 281 -21.82 -0.79 3.74
CA SER A 281 -20.45 -0.97 4.21
C SER A 281 -19.95 -2.37 3.89
N LEU A 282 -18.73 -2.50 3.40
CA LEU A 282 -18.07 -3.79 3.21
C LEU A 282 -17.48 -4.34 4.51
N ARG A 283 -17.44 -3.51 5.53
CA ARG A 283 -16.98 -3.87 6.86
C ARG A 283 -18.15 -4.44 7.66
N LYS A 284 -17.97 -5.61 8.27
CA LYS A 284 -18.93 -6.15 9.22
C LYS A 284 -19.16 -5.16 10.36
N ALA A 285 -20.37 -5.13 10.89
CA ALA A 285 -20.71 -4.23 11.99
C ALA A 285 -19.81 -4.45 13.22
N TYR A 286 -19.38 -5.70 13.46
CA TYR A 286 -18.57 -6.08 14.61
C TYR A 286 -17.42 -7.00 14.22
N LEU A 287 -16.27 -6.87 14.92
CA LEU A 287 -15.19 -7.85 14.89
C LEU A 287 -15.65 -9.15 15.57
N LEU A 288 -15.14 -10.28 15.13
CA LEU A 288 -15.43 -11.59 15.74
C LEU A 288 -14.78 -11.76 17.12
N SER A 289 -13.79 -10.94 17.47
CA SER A 289 -13.08 -10.96 18.75
C SER A 289 -12.65 -9.57 19.20
N PRO A 290 -12.74 -9.25 20.49
CA PRO A 290 -12.24 -8.02 21.06
C PRO A 290 -10.69 -7.98 21.20
N MET A 291 -9.99 -9.05 20.82
CA MET A 291 -8.52 -9.16 20.86
C MET A 291 -8.00 -9.85 19.60
N GLU A 292 -6.75 -9.56 19.23
CA GLU A 292 -6.13 -10.20 18.04
C GLU A 292 -5.86 -11.68 18.22
N VAL A 293 -5.34 -12.02 19.39
CA VAL A 293 -5.07 -13.41 19.78
C VAL A 293 -5.75 -13.68 21.11
N SER A 294 -6.65 -14.65 21.14
CA SER A 294 -7.37 -15.02 22.35
C SER A 294 -7.82 -16.48 22.32
N ARG A 295 -7.93 -17.08 23.50
CA ARG A 295 -8.52 -18.39 23.70
C ARG A 295 -9.76 -18.24 24.59
N ILE A 296 -10.91 -18.66 24.12
CA ILE A 296 -12.12 -18.73 24.94
C ILE A 296 -11.91 -19.79 26.03
N THR A 297 -12.06 -19.38 27.27
CA THR A 297 -11.96 -20.26 28.47
C THR A 297 -13.31 -20.57 29.08
N SER A 298 -14.30 -19.68 28.86
CA SER A 298 -15.67 -19.90 29.31
C SER A 298 -16.65 -19.19 28.38
N GLY A 299 -17.66 -19.89 27.91
CA GLY A 299 -18.72 -19.36 27.06
C GLY A 299 -19.87 -18.74 27.85
N PHE A 300 -20.85 -18.22 27.12
CA PHE A 300 -22.12 -17.71 27.61
C PHE A 300 -23.03 -18.83 28.16
N GLY A 301 -23.90 -18.51 29.12
CA GLY A 301 -24.95 -19.40 29.62
C GLY A 301 -24.69 -20.01 31.00
N MET A 302 -25.48 -21.00 31.39
CA MET A 302 -25.44 -21.60 32.73
C MET A 302 -24.16 -22.39 32.97
N ARG A 303 -23.42 -22.05 34.02
CA ARG A 303 -22.18 -22.75 34.45
C ARG A 303 -22.02 -22.79 35.96
N ASN A 304 -21.21 -23.72 36.47
CA ASN A 304 -20.77 -23.69 37.84
C ASN A 304 -19.81 -22.53 38.03
N HIS A 305 -20.15 -21.56 38.89
CA HIS A 305 -19.34 -20.40 39.13
C HIS A 305 -18.03 -20.77 39.82
N PRO A 306 -16.84 -20.45 39.25
CA PRO A 306 -15.55 -20.94 39.74
C PRO A 306 -15.18 -20.41 41.14
N VAL A 307 -15.76 -19.29 41.58
CA VAL A 307 -15.52 -18.69 42.90
C VAL A 307 -16.59 -19.11 43.93
N TYR A 308 -17.85 -19.18 43.53
CA TYR A 308 -18.98 -19.39 44.45
C TYR A 308 -19.47 -20.83 44.49
N GLY A 309 -19.06 -21.71 43.53
CA GLY A 309 -19.37 -23.13 43.55
C GLY A 309 -20.83 -23.51 43.29
N TYR A 310 -21.71 -22.58 42.92
CA TYR A 310 -23.11 -22.86 42.55
C TYR A 310 -23.34 -22.50 41.07
N SER A 311 -24.37 -23.09 40.49
CA SER A 311 -24.74 -22.81 39.11
C SER A 311 -25.22 -21.35 38.97
N ARG A 312 -24.57 -20.61 38.08
CA ARG A 312 -24.88 -19.19 37.80
C ARG A 312 -24.83 -18.97 36.28
N GLU A 313 -25.69 -18.10 35.83
CA GLU A 313 -25.66 -17.62 34.44
C GLU A 313 -24.44 -16.76 34.20
N HIS A 314 -23.71 -17.05 33.15
CA HIS A 314 -22.57 -16.28 32.67
C HIS A 314 -23.03 -15.38 31.54
N ALA A 315 -23.12 -14.09 31.77
CA ALA A 315 -23.68 -13.09 30.86
C ALA A 315 -22.77 -12.73 29.65
N GLY A 316 -21.64 -13.42 29.51
CA GLY A 316 -20.65 -13.11 28.46
C GLY A 316 -19.74 -14.27 28.12
N THR A 317 -18.65 -13.96 27.49
CA THR A 317 -17.56 -14.88 27.11
C THR A 317 -16.26 -14.44 27.77
N ASP A 318 -15.53 -15.38 28.39
CA ASP A 318 -14.24 -15.12 28.99
C ASP A 318 -13.11 -15.51 28.02
N TYR A 319 -12.24 -14.57 27.73
CA TYR A 319 -11.06 -14.73 26.86
C TYR A 319 -9.79 -14.70 27.71
N ALA A 320 -9.08 -15.82 27.81
CA ALA A 320 -7.78 -15.86 28.49
C ALA A 320 -6.70 -15.12 27.67
N ALA A 321 -6.03 -14.21 28.32
CA ALA A 321 -4.85 -13.51 27.78
C ALA A 321 -4.00 -12.95 28.90
N PRO A 322 -2.68 -12.75 28.72
CA PRO A 322 -1.81 -12.11 29.68
C PRO A 322 -2.30 -10.71 30.05
N THR A 323 -2.07 -10.30 31.32
CA THR A 323 -2.31 -8.92 31.73
C THR A 323 -1.54 -7.95 30.83
N GLY A 324 -2.20 -6.86 30.41
CA GLY A 324 -1.62 -5.88 29.50
C GLY A 324 -1.90 -6.13 28.01
N THR A 325 -2.47 -7.30 27.63
CA THR A 325 -2.89 -7.56 26.25
C THR A 325 -3.91 -6.49 25.81
N PRO A 326 -3.73 -5.85 24.64
CA PRO A 326 -4.64 -4.82 24.16
C PRO A 326 -6.06 -5.35 23.94
N VAL A 327 -7.05 -4.58 24.40
CA VAL A 327 -8.48 -4.82 24.20
C VAL A 327 -9.02 -3.78 23.23
N ARG A 328 -9.74 -4.23 22.19
CA ARG A 328 -10.28 -3.40 21.13
C ARG A 328 -11.79 -3.31 21.18
N SER A 329 -12.33 -2.16 20.80
CA SER A 329 -13.77 -2.07 20.48
C SER A 329 -14.10 -2.99 19.32
N ILE A 330 -15.11 -3.83 19.47
CA ILE A 330 -15.54 -4.70 18.35
C ILE A 330 -16.36 -3.95 17.29
N GLY A 331 -16.91 -2.78 17.59
CA GLY A 331 -17.73 -2.00 16.68
C GLY A 331 -17.63 -0.50 16.94
N ASP A 332 -18.05 0.30 15.96
CA ASP A 332 -18.15 1.75 16.13
C ASP A 332 -19.21 2.09 17.17
N GLY A 333 -18.94 3.06 18.04
CA GLY A 333 -19.88 3.48 19.06
C GLY A 333 -19.39 4.65 19.90
N SER A 334 -20.12 4.90 20.97
CA SER A 334 -19.74 5.88 21.99
C SER A 334 -19.61 5.20 23.35
N VAL A 335 -18.60 5.58 24.12
CA VAL A 335 -18.36 5.08 25.47
C VAL A 335 -19.46 5.58 26.40
N SER A 336 -20.31 4.69 26.87
CA SER A 336 -21.41 4.98 27.78
C SER A 336 -21.00 4.86 29.25
N PHE A 337 -19.96 4.06 29.55
CA PHE A 337 -19.37 3.92 30.87
C PHE A 337 -17.88 3.58 30.76
N ALA A 338 -17.06 4.15 31.66
CA ALA A 338 -15.64 3.85 31.81
C ALA A 338 -15.24 4.09 33.28
N GLY A 339 -14.94 3.02 34.03
CA GLY A 339 -14.64 3.14 35.46
C GLY A 339 -14.70 1.81 36.18
N VAL A 340 -14.83 1.85 37.51
CA VAL A 340 -14.94 0.66 38.37
C VAL A 340 -16.41 0.32 38.62
N GLN A 341 -16.76 -0.95 38.40
CA GLN A 341 -18.10 -1.48 38.72
C GLN A 341 -17.97 -2.74 39.58
N ASN A 342 -18.84 -2.86 40.59
CA ASN A 342 -18.79 -3.99 41.52
C ASN A 342 -18.91 -5.33 40.78
N GLY A 343 -18.04 -6.28 41.12
CA GLY A 343 -17.94 -7.57 40.44
C GLY A 343 -17.10 -7.54 39.16
N TYR A 344 -17.29 -6.57 38.30
CA TYR A 344 -16.60 -6.45 37.00
C TYR A 344 -15.19 -5.83 37.11
N GLY A 345 -14.88 -5.14 38.22
CA GLY A 345 -13.64 -4.40 38.34
C GLY A 345 -13.60 -3.19 37.41
N ASN A 346 -12.48 -2.96 36.74
CA ASN A 346 -12.38 -1.93 35.71
C ASN A 346 -13.16 -2.38 34.48
N VAL A 347 -14.10 -1.55 34.04
CA VAL A 347 -15.03 -1.88 32.96
C VAL A 347 -15.24 -0.73 32.01
N ILE A 348 -15.41 -1.05 30.73
CA ILE A 348 -15.84 -0.15 29.67
C ILE A 348 -17.13 -0.67 29.10
N GLN A 349 -18.12 0.22 28.87
CA GLN A 349 -19.31 -0.09 28.10
C GLN A 349 -19.40 0.83 26.90
N ILE A 350 -19.70 0.26 25.74
CA ILE A 350 -19.83 0.98 24.46
C ILE A 350 -21.26 0.78 23.95
N LYS A 351 -21.95 1.88 23.64
CA LYS A 351 -23.22 1.87 22.93
C LYS A 351 -22.94 2.02 21.43
N HIS A 352 -23.37 1.04 20.65
CA HIS A 352 -23.12 1.02 19.21
C HIS A 352 -24.10 1.89 18.40
N ARG A 353 -23.70 2.22 17.16
CA ARG A 353 -24.42 3.19 16.31
C ARG A 353 -25.87 2.82 16.00
N ASN A 354 -26.24 1.55 16.03
CA ASN A 354 -27.64 1.12 15.80
C ASN A 354 -28.59 1.48 16.97
N GLY A 355 -28.04 1.97 18.08
CA GLY A 355 -28.80 2.41 19.26
C GLY A 355 -29.40 1.29 20.11
N LYS A 356 -29.33 0.03 19.67
CA LYS A 356 -29.85 -1.17 20.34
C LYS A 356 -28.77 -2.01 20.99
N ASP A 357 -27.63 -2.10 20.31
CA ASP A 357 -26.53 -2.95 20.70
C ASP A 357 -25.55 -2.21 21.61
N SER A 358 -25.03 -2.92 22.58
CA SER A 358 -23.93 -2.46 23.41
C SER A 358 -23.00 -3.60 23.76
N THR A 359 -21.75 -3.27 24.08
CA THR A 359 -20.73 -4.21 24.52
C THR A 359 -20.11 -3.79 25.82
N LEU A 360 -19.71 -4.78 26.64
CA LEU A 360 -19.08 -4.60 27.93
C LEU A 360 -17.75 -5.35 27.95
N TYR A 361 -16.72 -4.67 28.45
CA TYR A 361 -15.35 -5.18 28.54
C TYR A 361 -14.89 -5.03 29.99
N ALA A 362 -14.72 -6.14 30.72
CA ALA A 362 -14.47 -6.12 32.14
C ALA A 362 -13.14 -6.78 32.56
N HIS A 363 -12.83 -6.70 33.86
CA HIS A 363 -11.61 -7.15 34.53
C HIS A 363 -10.33 -6.49 34.01
N LEU A 364 -10.46 -5.29 33.40
CA LEU A 364 -9.36 -4.58 32.77
C LEU A 364 -8.27 -4.16 33.76
N SER A 365 -7.00 -4.18 33.32
CA SER A 365 -5.88 -3.58 34.07
C SER A 365 -5.78 -2.07 33.84
N ARG A 366 -6.22 -1.59 32.67
CA ARG A 366 -6.15 -0.19 32.25
C ARG A 366 -7.36 0.16 31.37
N ILE A 367 -7.84 1.38 31.54
CA ILE A 367 -8.89 2.00 30.71
C ILE A 367 -8.22 3.14 29.94
N ASP A 368 -8.31 3.14 28.61
CA ASP A 368 -7.66 4.11 27.74
C ASP A 368 -8.64 5.13 27.14
N VAL A 369 -9.92 5.04 27.49
CA VAL A 369 -11.02 5.90 27.00
C VAL A 369 -11.85 6.45 28.17
N LYS A 370 -12.63 7.49 27.91
CA LYS A 370 -13.53 8.12 28.88
C LYS A 370 -14.97 8.18 28.37
N VAL A 371 -15.93 8.35 29.26
CA VAL A 371 -17.35 8.50 28.91
C VAL A 371 -17.54 9.65 27.94
N GLY A 372 -18.29 9.41 26.86
CA GLY A 372 -18.57 10.34 25.79
C GLY A 372 -17.58 10.25 24.60
N ASP A 373 -16.47 9.55 24.73
CA ASP A 373 -15.56 9.33 23.60
C ASP A 373 -16.26 8.50 22.52
N ASN A 374 -16.04 8.89 21.25
CA ASN A 374 -16.42 8.09 20.10
C ASN A 374 -15.27 7.14 19.78
N VAL A 375 -15.55 5.85 19.73
CA VAL A 375 -14.57 4.82 19.41
C VAL A 375 -14.94 4.13 18.10
N MET A 376 -13.91 3.71 17.39
CA MET A 376 -14.06 2.97 16.14
C MET A 376 -13.83 1.48 16.35
N GLN A 377 -14.40 0.68 15.47
CA GLN A 377 -14.11 -0.75 15.42
C GLN A 377 -12.60 -0.98 15.26
N GLY A 378 -12.03 -1.82 16.12
CA GLY A 378 -10.60 -2.13 16.14
C GLY A 378 -9.75 -1.14 16.93
N GLU A 379 -10.32 -0.06 17.44
CA GLU A 379 -9.60 0.91 18.27
C GLU A 379 -9.29 0.33 19.65
N ASN A 380 -8.06 0.52 20.13
CA ASN A 380 -7.65 0.10 21.47
C ASN A 380 -8.35 0.96 22.52
N ILE A 381 -9.08 0.30 23.42
CA ILE A 381 -9.87 0.95 24.48
C ILE A 381 -9.35 0.66 25.89
N GLY A 382 -8.47 -0.33 26.05
CA GLY A 382 -7.91 -0.74 27.32
C GLY A 382 -7.02 -1.96 27.23
N ALA A 383 -6.74 -2.59 28.36
CA ALA A 383 -5.90 -3.78 28.42
C ALA A 383 -6.46 -4.82 29.40
N VAL A 384 -6.25 -6.09 29.07
CA VAL A 384 -6.61 -7.24 29.91
C VAL A 384 -6.00 -7.13 31.30
N GLY A 385 -6.75 -7.52 32.31
CA GLY A 385 -6.33 -7.56 33.69
C GLY A 385 -6.95 -8.71 34.47
N SER A 386 -7.10 -8.51 35.78
CA SER A 386 -7.73 -9.44 36.70
C SER A 386 -8.38 -8.66 37.87
N THR A 387 -8.96 -7.48 37.59
CA THR A 387 -9.62 -6.64 38.59
C THR A 387 -11.03 -7.13 38.86
N GLY A 388 -11.58 -6.80 40.05
CA GLY A 388 -12.91 -7.27 40.45
C GLY A 388 -12.93 -8.75 40.90
N VAL A 389 -14.05 -9.45 40.61
CA VAL A 389 -14.21 -10.89 40.92
C VAL A 389 -13.64 -11.71 39.79
N SER A 390 -12.35 -12.01 39.86
CA SER A 390 -11.61 -12.72 38.85
C SER A 390 -10.68 -13.75 39.45
N THR A 391 -10.53 -14.92 38.83
CA THR A 391 -9.62 -15.99 39.28
C THR A 391 -8.24 -15.94 38.62
N GLY A 392 -8.04 -15.06 37.66
CA GLY A 392 -6.79 -14.91 36.92
C GLY A 392 -6.95 -13.98 35.71
N PRO A 393 -5.84 -13.63 35.02
CA PRO A 393 -5.90 -12.69 33.90
C PRO A 393 -6.78 -13.17 32.76
N HIS A 394 -7.85 -12.43 32.47
CA HIS A 394 -8.76 -12.65 31.34
C HIS A 394 -9.56 -11.39 31.05
N LEU A 395 -10.15 -11.33 29.86
CA LEU A 395 -11.18 -10.37 29.50
C LEU A 395 -12.53 -11.05 29.64
N HIS A 396 -13.44 -10.48 30.42
CA HIS A 396 -14.86 -10.82 30.37
C HIS A 396 -15.53 -9.88 29.38
N PHE A 397 -16.18 -10.44 28.36
CA PHE A 397 -16.79 -9.72 27.25
C PHE A 397 -18.27 -10.07 27.12
N GLU A 398 -19.13 -9.04 27.12
CA GLU A 398 -20.55 -9.21 26.88
C GLU A 398 -21.00 -8.49 25.61
N PHE A 399 -21.90 -9.13 24.88
CA PHE A 399 -22.71 -8.49 23.82
C PHE A 399 -24.14 -8.37 24.32
N ARG A 400 -24.74 -7.21 24.22
CA ARG A 400 -26.08 -6.94 24.72
C ARG A 400 -26.95 -6.32 23.63
N ILE A 401 -28.15 -6.81 23.49
CA ILE A 401 -29.19 -6.26 22.61
C ILE A 401 -30.31 -5.71 23.50
N ASN A 402 -30.63 -4.42 23.37
CA ASN A 402 -31.58 -3.72 24.26
C ASN A 402 -31.28 -3.90 25.75
N ASN A 403 -30.00 -3.89 26.14
CA ASN A 403 -29.47 -4.15 27.49
C ASN A 403 -29.54 -5.60 27.97
N GLU A 404 -30.08 -6.53 27.22
CA GLU A 404 -30.14 -7.95 27.56
C GLU A 404 -28.90 -8.67 27.02
N PRO A 405 -28.12 -9.39 27.87
CA PRO A 405 -27.00 -10.19 27.42
C PRO A 405 -27.41 -11.24 26.41
N GLN A 406 -26.62 -11.40 25.36
CA GLN A 406 -26.77 -12.41 24.31
C GLN A 406 -25.48 -13.20 24.19
N ASP A 407 -25.55 -14.41 23.62
CA ASP A 407 -24.34 -15.18 23.31
C ASP A 407 -23.50 -14.44 22.28
N PRO A 408 -22.30 -13.92 22.65
CA PRO A 408 -21.46 -13.21 21.74
C PRO A 408 -21.06 -14.06 20.52
N ALA A 409 -20.86 -15.37 20.69
CA ALA A 409 -20.45 -16.25 19.61
C ALA A 409 -21.54 -16.38 18.53
N GLU A 410 -22.81 -16.51 18.95
CA GLU A 410 -23.95 -16.58 18.02
C GLU A 410 -24.16 -15.24 17.32
N VAL A 411 -24.25 -14.13 18.07
CA VAL A 411 -24.49 -12.80 17.51
C VAL A 411 -23.39 -12.41 16.52
N LEU A 412 -22.13 -12.63 16.87
CA LEU A 412 -21.00 -12.25 16.00
C LEU A 412 -20.84 -13.18 14.79
N ALA A 413 -21.29 -14.44 14.86
CA ALA A 413 -21.30 -15.36 13.72
C ALA A 413 -22.44 -15.04 12.73
N GLU A 414 -23.61 -14.63 13.23
CA GLU A 414 -24.80 -14.36 12.43
C GLU A 414 -24.86 -12.97 11.80
N GLN A 415 -23.85 -12.14 12.03
CA GLN A 415 -23.81 -10.77 11.52
C GLN A 415 -24.15 -10.70 10.03
N ARG A 416 -25.34 -10.22 9.70
CA ARG A 416 -25.82 -9.98 8.34
C ARG A 416 -25.93 -8.49 8.00
N GLU A 417 -25.90 -7.61 9.00
CA GLU A 417 -26.13 -6.18 8.78
C GLU A 417 -24.80 -5.45 8.54
N TYR A 418 -24.67 -4.98 7.32
CA TYR A 418 -23.69 -3.97 6.95
C TYR A 418 -24.24 -2.59 7.32
N VAL A 419 -23.44 -1.76 7.96
CA VAL A 419 -23.86 -0.39 8.29
C VAL A 419 -23.90 0.44 7.01
N PRO A 420 -25.09 0.86 6.53
CA PRO A 420 -25.17 1.67 5.31
C PRO A 420 -24.62 3.07 5.55
N VAL A 421 -24.31 3.79 4.47
CA VAL A 421 -24.02 5.22 4.51
C VAL A 421 -25.17 5.93 5.23
N SER A 422 -24.85 6.83 6.16
CA SER A 422 -25.83 7.58 6.93
C SER A 422 -26.77 8.39 6.01
N PRO A 423 -28.00 8.69 6.43
CA PRO A 423 -28.91 9.53 5.63
C PRO A 423 -28.28 10.86 5.20
N GLY A 424 -27.47 11.50 6.07
CA GLY A 424 -26.77 12.75 5.78
C GLY A 424 -25.61 12.59 4.79
N GLY A 425 -25.00 11.40 4.70
CA GLY A 425 -23.90 11.10 3.80
C GLY A 425 -24.32 10.65 2.40
N LYS A 426 -25.59 10.20 2.22
CA LYS A 426 -26.05 9.57 0.98
C LYS A 426 -25.84 10.41 -0.28
N ALA A 427 -26.13 11.72 -0.24
CA ALA A 427 -26.00 12.58 -1.40
C ALA A 427 -24.53 12.74 -1.83
N ALA A 428 -23.63 12.94 -0.87
CA ALA A 428 -22.19 13.04 -1.14
C ALA A 428 -21.62 11.71 -1.65
N PHE A 429 -22.05 10.59 -1.05
CA PHE A 429 -21.67 9.26 -1.50
C PHE A 429 -22.15 8.97 -2.93
N ALA A 430 -23.41 9.25 -3.26
CA ALA A 430 -23.95 9.03 -4.59
C ALA A 430 -23.20 9.83 -5.67
N LYS A 431 -22.81 11.07 -5.37
CA LYS A 431 -21.97 11.89 -6.26
C LYS A 431 -20.60 11.25 -6.49
N LEU A 432 -19.95 10.79 -5.43
CA LEU A 432 -18.66 10.09 -5.52
C LEU A 432 -18.77 8.79 -6.33
N ALA A 433 -19.76 7.95 -6.00
CA ALA A 433 -20.00 6.68 -6.67
C ALA A 433 -20.30 6.83 -8.17
N SER A 434 -21.03 7.89 -8.57
CA SER A 434 -21.30 8.16 -9.98
C SER A 434 -20.04 8.59 -10.74
N GLY A 435 -19.16 9.38 -10.12
CA GLY A 435 -17.89 9.78 -10.73
C GLY A 435 -16.89 8.64 -10.92
N MET A 436 -16.99 7.59 -10.09
CA MET A 436 -16.08 6.43 -10.19
C MET A 436 -16.59 5.32 -11.13
N LYS A 437 -17.81 5.43 -11.67
CA LYS A 437 -18.36 4.50 -12.68
C LYS A 437 -18.01 4.87 -14.11
N THR A 438 -17.53 6.08 -14.36
CA THR A 438 -17.06 6.58 -15.66
C THR A 438 -15.57 6.34 -15.83
#